data_e6927ac17dd59e867d7acd6916e68dcf
#
_entry.id   e6927ac17dd59e867d7acd6916e68dcf
#
_cell.length_a   1.000
_cell.length_b   1.000
_cell.length_c   1.000
_cell.angle_alpha   90.00
_cell.angle_beta   90.00
_cell.angle_gamma   90.00
#
_symmetry.space_group_name_H-M   'P 1'
#
loop_
_entity.id
_entity.type
_entity.pdbx_description
1 polymer ?
#
loop_
_entity_poly.entity_id
_entity_poly.type
_entity_poly.pdbx_seq_one_letter_code
_entity_poly.pdbx_strand_id
1 'polypeptide(L)'
;MTLKKPLLALTTAALILGGALKINSLESDSTIKNYQGTYECYPDTIHSPNTVVEVQQIVQDALTNNQTIMTGNRKFSSQIDAACTDNGQIQITLENMNDLLVFNAAQKTVTVEAGMRFNDLNEFLRPQKLAVNMVTELGTFSIGGMLGSGTHGSTLQKPSNMLADYITEMKIVDGLGEVRVLTGEALNAARVNLGVLGVVVEVTIQLEDAFKVEAQVKGYRDDSDLENVILDLARNHYSTNVAWFPGIGRYTTTTYDEVPLETKGNAYNAQADVSSIQEYFFGLLFNALHETSSSGLQCLAAKVRYGARDSSYFRDLDTGFIQYSPVGQSDQMQYFGCREPDKCVWDKLPIALQEVAIPVEELPNWIQDVRQILASHEKTCFPLNGIYFRFGKASPSYLGMSAGRDTAYLGIEYTLRKAGEAVPKNYFVNLEIEQMSLRKYGARPHWGKNSVAIFEDIPSRYPKWNEFLATKTDMDPYNVFTNQFWKRVTGDVPLSDYLTPECNLTGECYCQSDEHCTEGTSCQSGKHFEGANICM
;
A
#
# COMPACT_ATOMS: atom_id res chain seq x y z
N MET A 1 -61.19 -42.91 3.99
CA MET A 1 -61.42 -42.24 5.29
C MET A 1 -60.64 -40.93 5.27
N THR A 2 -61.20 -39.98 4.73
CA THR A 2 -61.85 -38.68 5.03
C THR A 2 -61.74 -38.25 6.47
N LEU A 3 -61.15 -37.03 6.65
CA LEU A 3 -61.60 -35.94 7.53
C LEU A 3 -60.51 -34.85 7.51
N LYS A 4 -60.71 -33.78 6.77
CA LYS A 4 -61.39 -32.51 7.08
C LYS A 4 -60.57 -31.56 7.97
N LYS A 5 -60.15 -30.45 7.34
CA LYS A 5 -59.80 -29.15 7.96
C LYS A 5 -60.97 -28.60 8.77
N PRO A 6 -60.71 -27.65 9.66
CA PRO A 6 -61.42 -26.43 9.57
C PRO A 6 -60.54 -25.17 9.47
N LEU A 7 -61.00 -24.32 8.60
CA LEU A 7 -60.80 -22.89 8.47
C LEU A 7 -61.32 -22.18 9.75
N LEU A 8 -60.60 -21.22 10.29
CA LEU A 8 -61.25 -20.19 11.06
C LEU A 8 -60.70 -18.82 10.65
N ALA A 9 -61.66 -18.00 10.28
CA ALA A 9 -61.48 -16.69 9.71
C ALA A 9 -61.51 -15.59 10.80
N LEU A 10 -60.82 -14.51 10.48
CA LEU A 10 -61.11 -13.10 10.73
C LEU A 10 -61.47 -12.64 12.16
N THR A 11 -60.69 -11.68 12.65
CA THR A 11 -61.24 -10.37 13.00
C THR A 11 -60.13 -9.31 12.91
N THR A 12 -60.39 -8.32 12.05
CA THR A 12 -59.78 -7.00 11.96
C THR A 12 -60.03 -6.23 13.24
N ALA A 13 -58.98 -5.72 13.87
CA ALA A 13 -59.08 -4.58 14.77
C ALA A 13 -57.96 -3.60 14.39
N ALA A 14 -58.38 -2.53 13.71
CA ALA A 14 -57.57 -1.35 13.48
C ALA A 14 -57.38 -0.64 14.83
N LEU A 15 -56.14 -0.58 15.31
CA LEU A 15 -55.72 0.37 16.34
C LEU A 15 -54.77 1.35 15.67
N ILE A 16 -55.31 2.50 15.36
CA ILE A 16 -54.54 3.72 15.04
C ILE A 16 -53.88 4.15 16.33
N LEU A 17 -52.62 3.85 16.50
CA LEU A 17 -51.74 4.51 17.45
C LEU A 17 -50.66 5.21 16.63
N GLY A 18 -50.71 6.55 16.67
CA GLY A 18 -49.68 7.42 16.12
C GLY A 18 -48.32 7.12 16.73
N GLY A 19 -47.59 6.22 16.10
CA GLY A 19 -46.18 6.04 16.26
C GLY A 19 -45.48 6.88 15.19
N ALA A 20 -44.87 7.99 15.62
CA ALA A 20 -43.90 8.68 14.79
C ALA A 20 -42.93 7.65 14.25
N LEU A 21 -42.94 7.42 12.94
CA LEU A 21 -41.83 6.81 12.24
C LEU A 21 -40.60 7.68 12.56
N LYS A 22 -39.79 7.23 13.53
CA LYS A 22 -38.40 7.62 13.57
C LYS A 22 -37.85 7.11 12.25
N ILE A 23 -37.77 7.98 11.29
CA ILE A 23 -36.78 7.88 10.25
C ILE A 23 -35.46 7.85 11.03
N ASN A 24 -34.90 6.65 11.26
CA ASN A 24 -33.50 6.56 11.56
C ASN A 24 -32.84 7.21 10.35
N SER A 25 -32.47 8.48 10.50
CA SER A 25 -31.37 9.02 9.73
C SER A 25 -30.24 8.00 9.96
N LEU A 26 -29.88 7.27 8.92
CA LEU A 26 -28.57 6.67 8.84
C LEU A 26 -27.64 7.84 9.16
N GLU A 27 -27.12 7.89 10.38
CA GLU A 27 -25.94 8.67 10.68
C GLU A 27 -24.93 8.13 9.66
N SER A 28 -24.66 8.94 8.64
CA SER A 28 -23.57 8.67 7.72
C SER A 28 -22.36 8.60 8.62
N ASP A 29 -21.75 7.41 8.72
CA ASP A 29 -20.52 7.22 9.46
C ASP A 29 -19.50 8.18 8.83
N SER A 30 -19.35 9.36 9.42
CA SER A 30 -18.47 10.43 8.94
C SER A 30 -17.01 10.13 9.29
N THR A 31 -16.75 8.97 9.86
CA THR A 31 -15.42 8.53 10.27
C THR A 31 -14.69 7.89 9.11
N ILE A 32 -13.47 8.34 8.84
CA ILE A 32 -12.54 7.69 7.92
C ILE A 32 -11.45 7.02 8.73
N LYS A 33 -11.13 5.79 8.36
CA LYS A 33 -10.08 4.99 9.01
C LYS A 33 -8.99 4.65 8.00
N ASN A 34 -7.74 4.58 8.47
CA ASN A 34 -6.71 3.96 7.66
C ASN A 34 -6.96 2.44 7.52
N TYR A 35 -6.18 1.78 6.67
CA TYR A 35 -6.35 0.36 6.37
C TYR A 35 -6.36 -0.54 7.63
N GLN A 36 -5.47 -0.27 8.57
CA GLN A 36 -5.34 -1.04 9.82
C GLN A 36 -6.39 -0.67 10.87
N GLY A 37 -7.16 0.40 10.66
CA GLY A 37 -8.06 0.94 11.68
C GLY A 37 -7.33 1.47 12.92
N THR A 38 -6.05 1.80 12.79
CA THR A 38 -5.22 2.36 13.87
C THR A 38 -5.35 3.87 14.00
N TYR A 39 -5.88 4.52 12.96
CA TYR A 39 -6.10 5.96 12.93
C TYR A 39 -7.47 6.26 12.37
N GLU A 40 -8.15 7.21 13.00
CA GLU A 40 -9.46 7.69 12.61
C GLU A 40 -9.42 9.20 12.44
N CYS A 41 -10.08 9.72 11.41
CA CYS A 41 -10.30 11.14 11.23
C CYS A 41 -11.78 11.46 11.02
N TYR A 42 -12.13 12.71 11.30
CA TYR A 42 -13.50 13.19 11.36
C TYR A 42 -13.63 14.40 10.42
N PRO A 43 -13.77 14.17 9.10
CA PRO A 43 -14.04 15.26 8.18
C PRO A 43 -15.36 15.96 8.52
N ASP A 44 -15.45 17.24 8.21
CA ASP A 44 -16.70 17.99 8.34
C ASP A 44 -17.75 17.44 7.37
N THR A 45 -17.32 17.17 6.13
CA THR A 45 -18.18 16.57 5.10
C THR A 45 -17.40 15.57 4.27
N ILE A 46 -18.11 14.52 3.81
CA ILE A 46 -17.62 13.54 2.85
C ILE A 46 -18.47 13.63 1.60
N HIS A 47 -17.85 13.97 0.47
CA HIS A 47 -18.50 14.03 -0.83
C HIS A 47 -18.13 12.83 -1.69
N SER A 48 -19.14 12.25 -2.37
CA SER A 48 -18.96 11.19 -3.37
C SER A 48 -19.58 11.65 -4.70
N PRO A 49 -18.89 12.56 -5.44
CA PRO A 49 -19.40 13.12 -6.68
C PRO A 49 -19.58 12.05 -7.76
N ASN A 50 -20.53 12.29 -8.68
CA ASN A 50 -20.81 11.43 -9.83
C ASN A 50 -20.25 12.02 -11.14
N THR A 51 -19.86 13.29 -11.14
CA THR A 51 -19.44 14.01 -12.34
C THR A 51 -18.27 14.96 -12.05
N VAL A 52 -17.51 15.26 -13.08
CA VAL A 52 -16.43 16.27 -13.02
C VAL A 52 -16.98 17.63 -12.60
N VAL A 53 -18.18 17.98 -13.05
CA VAL A 53 -18.83 19.27 -12.70
C VAL A 53 -19.13 19.35 -11.21
N GLU A 54 -19.58 18.25 -10.60
CA GLU A 54 -19.77 18.19 -9.14
C GLU A 54 -18.43 18.34 -8.38
N VAL A 55 -17.35 17.73 -8.88
CA VAL A 55 -16.01 17.94 -8.30
C VAL A 55 -15.58 19.39 -8.39
N GLN A 56 -15.77 20.05 -9.54
CA GLN A 56 -15.45 21.46 -9.73
C GLN A 56 -16.22 22.35 -8.72
N GLN A 57 -17.52 22.08 -8.52
CA GLN A 57 -18.34 22.84 -7.57
C GLN A 57 -17.84 22.67 -6.14
N ILE A 58 -17.52 21.42 -5.72
CA ILE A 58 -16.98 21.14 -4.37
C ILE A 58 -15.68 21.93 -4.13
N VAL A 59 -14.78 21.96 -5.11
CA VAL A 59 -13.51 22.69 -5.00
C VAL A 59 -13.74 24.21 -4.91
N GLN A 60 -14.64 24.75 -5.74
CA GLN A 60 -14.98 26.18 -5.70
C GLN A 60 -15.64 26.59 -4.39
N ASP A 61 -16.51 25.75 -3.84
CA ASP A 61 -17.16 25.98 -2.55
C ASP A 61 -16.12 25.93 -1.41
N ALA A 62 -15.20 24.98 -1.42
CA ALA A 62 -14.10 24.89 -0.46
C ALA A 62 -13.19 26.12 -0.52
N LEU A 63 -12.80 26.56 -1.73
CA LEU A 63 -12.01 27.77 -1.93
C LEU A 63 -12.72 29.01 -1.36
N THR A 64 -14.03 29.14 -1.62
CA THR A 64 -14.83 30.25 -1.13
C THR A 64 -14.95 30.26 0.39
N ASN A 65 -15.06 29.10 1.01
CA ASN A 65 -15.22 28.92 2.45
C ASN A 65 -13.88 28.78 3.21
N ASN A 66 -12.75 28.90 2.52
CA ASN A 66 -11.39 28.71 3.07
C ASN A 66 -11.25 27.35 3.79
N GLN A 67 -11.78 26.28 3.16
CA GLN A 67 -11.64 24.91 3.62
C GLN A 67 -10.60 24.17 2.79
N THR A 68 -9.95 23.18 3.40
CA THR A 68 -9.06 22.28 2.66
C THR A 68 -9.76 20.98 2.27
N ILE A 69 -9.28 20.37 1.21
CA ILE A 69 -9.81 19.12 0.66
C ILE A 69 -8.71 18.05 0.69
N MET A 70 -9.11 16.84 1.06
CA MET A 70 -8.33 15.65 0.80
C MET A 70 -9.10 14.71 -0.13
N THR A 71 -8.40 14.11 -1.09
CA THR A 71 -8.96 13.07 -1.96
C THR A 71 -8.43 11.71 -1.54
N GLY A 72 -9.31 10.75 -1.33
CA GLY A 72 -8.92 9.40 -0.96
C GLY A 72 -10.10 8.48 -0.73
N ASN A 73 -9.90 7.20 -0.91
CA ASN A 73 -10.91 6.18 -0.61
C ASN A 73 -10.91 5.81 0.87
N ARG A 74 -12.06 5.35 1.35
CA ARG A 74 -12.36 5.11 2.76
C ARG A 74 -11.63 3.94 3.38
N LYS A 75 -10.55 3.37 2.99
CA LYS A 75 -9.99 2.20 3.71
C LYS A 75 -8.63 1.67 3.23
N PHE A 76 -7.90 2.29 2.33
CA PHE A 76 -6.82 1.54 1.68
C PHE A 76 -5.40 2.06 1.88
N SER A 77 -5.20 3.19 2.52
CA SER A 77 -3.85 3.63 2.89
C SER A 77 -3.47 3.14 4.29
N SER A 78 -2.27 2.60 4.45
CA SER A 78 -1.74 2.25 5.77
C SER A 78 -0.99 3.40 6.44
N GLN A 79 -0.60 4.41 5.68
CA GLN A 79 0.01 5.61 6.24
C GLN A 79 -1.05 6.43 6.99
N ILE A 80 -0.71 6.87 8.20
CA ILE A 80 -1.65 7.47 9.16
C ILE A 80 -2.38 8.69 8.57
N ASP A 81 -1.65 9.67 8.05
CA ASP A 81 -2.21 10.94 7.62
C ASP A 81 -2.63 10.94 6.13
N ALA A 82 -2.16 9.97 5.33
CA ALA A 82 -2.44 9.95 3.90
C ALA A 82 -3.85 9.48 3.55
N ALA A 83 -4.56 8.86 4.50
CA ALA A 83 -5.95 8.42 4.29
C ALA A 83 -6.97 9.43 4.82
N CYS A 84 -6.55 10.37 5.65
CA CYS A 84 -7.41 11.24 6.43
C CYS A 84 -7.25 12.70 6.05
N THR A 85 -8.36 13.43 6.06
CA THR A 85 -8.32 14.88 6.05
C THR A 85 -8.09 15.44 7.45
N ASP A 86 -7.72 16.71 7.55
CA ASP A 86 -7.67 17.42 8.81
C ASP A 86 -9.10 17.56 9.39
N ASN A 87 -9.24 17.61 10.70
CA ASN A 87 -10.53 17.78 11.35
C ASN A 87 -11.20 19.09 10.89
N GLY A 88 -12.47 19.01 10.58
CA GLY A 88 -13.24 20.17 10.09
C GLY A 88 -13.03 20.49 8.60
N GLN A 89 -12.37 19.61 7.84
CA GLN A 89 -12.10 19.77 6.42
C GLN A 89 -12.94 18.80 5.56
N ILE A 90 -12.83 18.93 4.25
CA ILE A 90 -13.63 18.16 3.29
C ILE A 90 -12.86 16.92 2.83
N GLN A 91 -13.54 15.78 2.79
CA GLN A 91 -13.06 14.57 2.12
C GLN A 91 -13.84 14.36 0.82
N ILE A 92 -13.13 14.08 -0.27
CA ILE A 92 -13.71 13.61 -1.54
C ILE A 92 -13.35 12.15 -1.75
N THR A 93 -14.34 11.31 -2.00
CA THR A 93 -14.17 9.93 -2.46
C THR A 93 -14.70 9.81 -3.88
N LEU A 94 -13.95 9.14 -4.77
CA LEU A 94 -14.35 8.97 -6.17
C LEU A 94 -15.06 7.63 -6.43
N GLU A 95 -15.68 7.05 -5.42
CA GLU A 95 -16.31 5.73 -5.52
C GLU A 95 -17.43 5.65 -6.56
N ASN A 96 -18.09 6.78 -6.87
CA ASN A 96 -19.13 6.87 -7.89
C ASN A 96 -18.58 7.23 -9.29
N MET A 97 -17.31 7.63 -9.40
CA MET A 97 -16.64 7.96 -10.64
C MET A 97 -15.69 6.83 -11.03
N ASN A 98 -16.25 5.71 -11.49
CA ASN A 98 -15.53 4.45 -11.72
C ASN A 98 -15.81 3.82 -13.09
N ASP A 99 -16.30 4.59 -14.04
CA ASP A 99 -16.66 4.13 -15.37
C ASP A 99 -15.44 4.03 -16.30
N LEU A 100 -15.54 3.10 -17.27
CA LEU A 100 -14.68 3.07 -18.44
C LEU A 100 -15.25 4.01 -19.49
N LEU A 101 -14.50 5.06 -19.84
CA LEU A 101 -14.98 6.14 -20.70
C LEU A 101 -14.68 5.87 -22.18
N VAL A 102 -13.44 5.49 -22.51
CA VAL A 102 -13.00 5.26 -23.91
C VAL A 102 -12.08 4.04 -23.95
N PHE A 103 -12.31 3.15 -24.89
CA PHE A 103 -11.41 2.06 -25.21
C PHE A 103 -11.01 2.10 -26.67
N ASN A 104 -9.72 2.11 -26.95
CA ASN A 104 -9.16 2.10 -28.31
C ASN A 104 -8.18 0.94 -28.46
N ALA A 105 -8.69 -0.18 -28.96
CA ALA A 105 -7.89 -1.39 -29.16
C ALA A 105 -6.75 -1.18 -30.18
N ALA A 106 -6.95 -0.35 -31.21
CA ALA A 106 -5.94 -0.12 -32.25
C ALA A 106 -4.73 0.67 -31.73
N GLN A 107 -4.97 1.63 -30.85
CA GLN A 107 -3.93 2.42 -30.17
C GLN A 107 -3.47 1.77 -28.86
N LYS A 108 -4.13 0.70 -28.44
CA LYS A 108 -3.93 0.05 -27.14
C LYS A 108 -4.00 1.08 -25.99
N THR A 109 -5.08 1.85 -25.94
CA THR A 109 -5.33 2.82 -24.87
C THR A 109 -6.69 2.63 -24.27
N VAL A 110 -6.81 2.95 -22.98
CA VAL A 110 -8.07 3.00 -22.26
C VAL A 110 -8.12 4.26 -21.42
N THR A 111 -9.24 4.98 -21.47
CA THR A 111 -9.53 6.11 -20.58
C THR A 111 -10.57 5.70 -19.58
N VAL A 112 -10.29 5.92 -18.32
CA VAL A 112 -11.15 5.54 -17.20
C VAL A 112 -11.28 6.69 -16.20
N GLU A 113 -12.35 6.68 -15.43
CA GLU A 113 -12.48 7.51 -14.26
C GLU A 113 -11.55 7.03 -13.14
N ALA A 114 -11.02 7.96 -12.34
CA ALA A 114 -9.98 7.67 -11.36
C ALA A 114 -10.43 6.81 -10.16
N GLY A 115 -11.74 6.72 -9.92
CA GLY A 115 -12.32 5.84 -8.91
C GLY A 115 -12.39 4.37 -9.33
N MET A 116 -12.18 4.04 -10.63
CA MET A 116 -12.16 2.66 -11.11
C MET A 116 -11.12 1.84 -10.36
N ARG A 117 -11.47 0.61 -9.96
CA ARG A 117 -10.54 -0.32 -9.33
C ARG A 117 -9.65 -0.97 -10.37
N PHE A 118 -8.40 -1.16 -10.01
CA PHE A 118 -7.43 -1.77 -10.93
C PHE A 118 -7.80 -3.21 -11.33
N ASN A 119 -8.42 -3.95 -10.42
CA ASN A 119 -8.92 -5.30 -10.72
C ASN A 119 -10.04 -5.28 -11.76
N ASP A 120 -10.99 -4.35 -11.64
CA ASP A 120 -12.13 -4.23 -12.57
C ASP A 120 -11.62 -3.86 -13.98
N LEU A 121 -10.61 -2.99 -14.08
CA LEU A 121 -9.94 -2.70 -15.33
C LEU A 121 -9.29 -3.95 -15.94
N ASN A 122 -8.55 -4.74 -15.16
CA ASN A 122 -7.92 -5.96 -15.65
C ASN A 122 -8.94 -7.01 -16.09
N GLU A 123 -10.08 -7.11 -15.40
CA GLU A 123 -11.19 -8.00 -15.83
C GLU A 123 -11.76 -7.60 -17.19
N PHE A 124 -11.90 -6.29 -17.44
CA PHE A 124 -12.30 -5.79 -18.75
C PHE A 124 -11.25 -6.07 -19.83
N LEU A 125 -9.96 -5.89 -19.52
CA LEU A 125 -8.88 -6.00 -20.51
C LEU A 125 -8.55 -7.45 -20.91
N ARG A 126 -8.72 -8.44 -20.02
CA ARG A 126 -8.38 -9.85 -20.27
C ARG A 126 -9.00 -10.42 -21.55
N PRO A 127 -10.33 -10.34 -21.80
CA PRO A 127 -10.93 -10.82 -23.02
C PRO A 127 -10.49 -10.06 -24.28
N GLN A 128 -9.99 -8.84 -24.11
CA GLN A 128 -9.43 -8.03 -25.19
C GLN A 128 -7.97 -8.43 -25.55
N LYS A 129 -7.37 -9.37 -24.80
CA LYS A 129 -5.96 -9.77 -24.90
C LYS A 129 -5.00 -8.61 -24.71
N LEU A 130 -5.37 -7.62 -23.90
CA LEU A 130 -4.58 -6.46 -23.52
C LEU A 130 -4.38 -6.45 -22.00
N ALA A 131 -3.32 -5.80 -21.55
CA ALA A 131 -2.98 -5.70 -20.14
C ALA A 131 -2.28 -4.37 -19.83
N VAL A 132 -2.33 -3.99 -18.57
CA VAL A 132 -1.34 -3.10 -17.96
C VAL A 132 -0.28 -4.01 -17.34
N ASN A 133 0.94 -3.98 -17.85
CA ASN A 133 1.99 -4.94 -17.43
C ASN A 133 2.62 -4.65 -16.06
N MET A 134 2.14 -3.64 -15.36
CA MET A 134 2.40 -3.44 -13.95
C MET A 134 1.35 -4.21 -13.14
N VAL A 135 1.79 -5.07 -12.25
CA VAL A 135 0.90 -5.81 -11.34
C VAL A 135 1.29 -5.52 -9.90
N THR A 136 0.36 -4.96 -9.14
CA THR A 136 0.49 -4.78 -7.69
C THR A 136 0.08 -6.04 -6.94
N GLU A 137 0.45 -6.16 -5.67
CA GLU A 137 0.02 -7.29 -4.82
C GLU A 137 -1.49 -7.31 -4.55
N LEU A 138 -2.14 -6.15 -4.53
CA LEU A 138 -3.58 -5.98 -4.28
C LEU A 138 -4.24 -5.23 -5.43
N GLY A 139 -5.26 -5.80 -6.04
CA GLY A 139 -5.99 -5.21 -7.18
C GLY A 139 -7.19 -4.35 -6.80
N THR A 140 -7.51 -4.25 -5.53
CA THR A 140 -8.72 -3.54 -5.03
C THR A 140 -8.56 -2.03 -4.93
N PHE A 141 -7.35 -1.53 -5.11
CA PHE A 141 -7.08 -0.08 -5.08
C PHE A 141 -7.71 0.63 -6.29
N SER A 142 -8.21 1.85 -6.06
CA SER A 142 -8.61 2.73 -7.15
C SER A 142 -7.39 3.27 -7.89
N ILE A 143 -7.57 3.51 -9.18
CA ILE A 143 -6.51 4.04 -10.06
C ILE A 143 -5.99 5.38 -9.53
N GLY A 144 -6.87 6.31 -9.12
CA GLY A 144 -6.47 7.58 -8.52
C GLY A 144 -5.64 7.41 -7.24
N GLY A 145 -6.02 6.48 -6.36
CA GLY A 145 -5.27 6.16 -5.14
C GLY A 145 -3.89 5.55 -5.43
N MET A 146 -3.81 4.69 -6.45
CA MET A 146 -2.53 4.11 -6.89
C MET A 146 -1.57 5.18 -7.43
N LEU A 147 -2.08 6.14 -8.19
CA LEU A 147 -1.30 7.28 -8.70
C LEU A 147 -0.88 8.20 -7.56
N GLY A 148 -1.80 8.55 -6.66
CA GLY A 148 -1.49 9.41 -5.52
C GLY A 148 -0.34 8.90 -4.66
N SER A 149 -0.27 7.60 -4.41
CA SER A 149 0.72 6.98 -3.53
C SER A 149 1.93 6.35 -4.24
N GLY A 150 1.95 6.32 -5.58
CA GLY A 150 3.04 5.70 -6.34
C GLY A 150 3.09 4.18 -6.23
N THR A 151 1.92 3.53 -6.29
CA THR A 151 1.81 2.07 -6.23
C THR A 151 2.60 1.39 -7.35
N HIS A 152 3.34 0.34 -6.99
CA HIS A 152 4.30 -0.33 -7.88
C HIS A 152 4.20 -1.86 -7.82
N GLY A 153 4.71 -2.50 -8.84
CA GLY A 153 4.94 -3.94 -8.91
C GLY A 153 6.38 -4.34 -8.57
N SER A 154 6.92 -5.36 -9.27
CA SER A 154 8.29 -5.82 -9.11
C SER A 154 8.87 -6.25 -10.44
N THR A 155 9.64 -5.40 -11.12
CA THR A 155 10.41 -5.76 -12.32
C THR A 155 11.54 -4.79 -12.62
N LEU A 156 12.68 -5.30 -13.06
CA LEU A 156 13.77 -4.54 -13.70
C LEU A 156 13.79 -4.72 -15.23
N GLN A 157 12.99 -5.64 -15.77
CA GLN A 157 12.98 -5.97 -17.20
C GLN A 157 12.14 -4.97 -18.02
N LYS A 158 11.04 -4.49 -17.48
CA LYS A 158 10.13 -3.57 -18.15
C LYS A 158 10.56 -2.11 -17.92
N PRO A 159 10.21 -1.22 -18.85
CA PRO A 159 10.54 0.20 -18.70
C PRO A 159 9.96 0.82 -17.43
N SER A 160 8.89 0.24 -16.90
CA SER A 160 8.18 0.73 -15.73
C SER A 160 7.61 -0.40 -14.89
N ASN A 161 7.59 -0.15 -13.58
CA ASN A 161 6.95 -0.99 -12.58
C ASN A 161 5.88 -0.23 -11.76
N MET A 162 5.57 0.99 -12.15
CA MET A 162 4.54 1.84 -11.52
C MET A 162 3.39 2.07 -12.49
N LEU A 163 2.14 1.99 -12.02
CA LEU A 163 0.97 2.34 -12.85
C LEU A 163 1.12 3.76 -13.43
N ALA A 164 1.67 4.66 -12.64
CA ALA A 164 1.91 6.05 -13.03
C ALA A 164 2.68 6.20 -14.36
N ASP A 165 3.56 5.26 -14.70
CA ASP A 165 4.38 5.33 -15.90
C ASP A 165 3.65 4.87 -17.17
N TYR A 166 2.50 4.20 -17.02
CA TYR A 166 1.60 3.83 -18.12
C TYR A 166 0.58 4.93 -18.49
N ILE A 167 0.50 6.01 -17.69
CA ILE A 167 -0.41 7.11 -17.94
C ILE A 167 0.13 8.00 -19.06
N THR A 168 -0.69 8.26 -20.07
CA THR A 168 -0.36 9.15 -21.19
C THR A 168 -1.05 10.49 -21.12
N GLU A 169 -2.20 10.54 -20.45
CA GLU A 169 -2.98 11.77 -20.19
C GLU A 169 -3.66 11.67 -18.83
N MET A 170 -3.76 12.78 -18.12
CA MET A 170 -4.45 12.90 -16.85
C MET A 170 -5.28 14.17 -16.82
N LYS A 171 -6.57 14.05 -16.42
CA LYS A 171 -7.43 15.20 -16.11
C LYS A 171 -7.50 15.39 -14.61
N ILE A 172 -7.24 16.61 -14.16
CA ILE A 172 -7.26 17.01 -12.75
C ILE A 172 -8.17 18.23 -12.62
N VAL A 173 -9.03 18.24 -11.62
CA VAL A 173 -9.68 19.46 -11.15
C VAL A 173 -8.73 20.11 -10.16
N ASP A 174 -8.17 21.27 -10.54
CA ASP A 174 -7.15 21.98 -9.75
C ASP A 174 -7.73 22.77 -8.57
N GLY A 175 -6.89 23.49 -7.83
CA GLY A 175 -7.28 24.27 -6.65
C GLY A 175 -8.15 25.51 -6.95
N LEU A 176 -8.35 25.82 -8.23
CA LEU A 176 -9.29 26.86 -8.68
C LEU A 176 -10.64 26.27 -9.12
N GLY A 177 -10.80 24.94 -9.10
CA GLY A 177 -11.96 24.25 -9.65
C GLY A 177 -11.94 24.17 -11.17
N GLU A 178 -10.78 24.39 -11.83
CA GLU A 178 -10.64 24.31 -13.27
C GLU A 178 -10.13 22.92 -13.70
N VAL A 179 -10.61 22.42 -14.86
CA VAL A 179 -10.14 21.17 -15.42
C VAL A 179 -8.83 21.39 -16.16
N ARG A 180 -7.77 20.77 -15.68
CA ARG A 180 -6.45 20.75 -16.32
C ARG A 180 -6.22 19.40 -17.00
N VAL A 181 -5.76 19.42 -18.26
CA VAL A 181 -5.35 18.22 -19.00
C VAL A 181 -3.84 18.20 -19.10
N LEU A 182 -3.22 17.18 -18.49
CA LEU A 182 -1.77 17.06 -18.40
C LEU A 182 -1.27 15.93 -19.29
N THR A 183 -0.27 16.26 -20.12
CA THR A 183 0.44 15.33 -21.01
C THR A 183 1.94 15.63 -21.00
N GLY A 184 2.77 14.75 -21.56
CA GLY A 184 4.21 14.98 -21.71
C GLY A 184 4.93 15.28 -20.39
N GLU A 185 5.74 16.32 -20.37
CA GLU A 185 6.55 16.70 -19.19
C GLU A 185 5.68 17.16 -18.01
N ALA A 186 4.59 17.89 -18.25
CA ALA A 186 3.69 18.34 -17.20
C ALA A 186 3.05 17.15 -16.43
N LEU A 187 2.88 16.02 -17.10
CA LEU A 187 2.38 14.81 -16.50
C LEU A 187 3.35 14.20 -15.48
N ASN A 188 4.66 14.41 -15.60
CA ASN A 188 5.65 13.80 -14.71
C ASN A 188 5.53 14.26 -13.25
N ALA A 189 5.10 15.50 -13.02
CA ALA A 189 4.76 15.97 -11.67
C ALA A 189 3.49 15.29 -11.12
N ALA A 190 2.48 15.09 -11.99
CA ALA A 190 1.18 14.55 -11.58
C ALA A 190 1.16 13.01 -11.46
N ARG A 191 2.14 12.29 -12.03
CA ARG A 191 2.22 10.82 -11.98
C ARG A 191 2.17 10.25 -10.58
N VAL A 192 2.82 10.93 -9.62
CA VAL A 192 2.73 10.66 -8.18
C VAL A 192 2.47 12.00 -7.51
N ASN A 193 1.20 12.27 -7.21
CA ASN A 193 0.73 13.63 -6.87
C ASN A 193 0.35 13.84 -5.41
N LEU A 194 0.31 12.78 -4.60
CA LEU A 194 -0.05 12.81 -3.18
C LEU A 194 -1.43 13.45 -2.88
N GLY A 195 -2.26 13.66 -3.90
CA GLY A 195 -3.53 14.38 -3.77
C GLY A 195 -3.38 15.89 -3.58
N VAL A 196 -2.16 16.45 -3.73
CA VAL A 196 -1.90 17.89 -3.45
C VAL A 196 -1.93 18.79 -4.69
N LEU A 197 -2.10 18.22 -5.88
CA LEU A 197 -2.21 18.98 -7.13
C LEU A 197 -3.68 19.22 -7.53
N GLY A 198 -4.63 18.59 -6.85
CA GLY A 198 -6.04 18.60 -7.21
C GLY A 198 -6.66 17.21 -7.18
N VAL A 199 -7.89 17.11 -7.64
CA VAL A 199 -8.65 15.85 -7.76
C VAL A 199 -8.39 15.24 -9.13
N VAL A 200 -7.66 14.13 -9.19
CA VAL A 200 -7.54 13.33 -10.44
C VAL A 200 -8.90 12.73 -10.75
N VAL A 201 -9.48 13.07 -11.88
CA VAL A 201 -10.83 12.62 -12.28
C VAL A 201 -10.84 11.58 -13.38
N GLU A 202 -9.94 11.73 -14.38
CA GLU A 202 -9.84 10.78 -15.50
C GLU A 202 -8.37 10.54 -15.85
N VAL A 203 -8.07 9.32 -16.32
CA VAL A 203 -6.73 8.97 -16.80
C VAL A 203 -6.80 8.13 -18.08
N THR A 204 -5.88 8.39 -18.99
CA THR A 204 -5.65 7.54 -20.18
C THR A 204 -4.42 6.70 -19.95
N ILE A 205 -4.57 5.39 -20.06
CA ILE A 205 -3.57 4.38 -19.77
C ILE A 205 -3.11 3.75 -21.08
N GLN A 206 -1.80 3.68 -21.32
CA GLN A 206 -1.21 2.88 -22.39
C GLN A 206 -1.24 1.41 -22.01
N LEU A 207 -1.74 0.57 -22.90
CA LEU A 207 -1.83 -0.88 -22.73
C LEU A 207 -0.76 -1.58 -23.57
N GLU A 208 -0.50 -2.82 -23.22
CA GLU A 208 0.35 -3.74 -23.96
C GLU A 208 -0.41 -5.03 -24.29
N ASP A 209 0.16 -5.88 -25.14
CA ASP A 209 -0.41 -7.20 -25.37
C ASP A 209 -0.35 -8.04 -24.10
N ALA A 210 -1.45 -8.73 -23.80
CA ALA A 210 -1.50 -9.64 -22.66
C ALA A 210 -0.55 -10.83 -22.89
N PHE A 211 0.07 -11.26 -21.80
CA PHE A 211 0.92 -12.46 -21.77
C PHE A 211 0.64 -13.27 -20.51
N LYS A 212 1.12 -14.48 -20.50
CA LYS A 212 1.16 -15.32 -19.30
C LYS A 212 2.52 -15.28 -18.65
N VAL A 213 2.57 -15.71 -17.42
CA VAL A 213 3.83 -15.95 -16.71
C VAL A 213 3.86 -17.39 -16.20
N GLU A 214 5.05 -17.98 -16.26
CA GLU A 214 5.40 -19.18 -15.52
C GLU A 214 6.07 -18.75 -14.22
N ALA A 215 5.59 -19.26 -13.07
CA ALA A 215 6.16 -18.91 -11.79
C ALA A 215 6.95 -20.08 -11.19
N GLN A 216 8.06 -19.76 -10.50
CA GLN A 216 8.85 -20.69 -9.72
C GLN A 216 8.97 -20.19 -8.28
N VAL A 217 8.57 -21.02 -7.33
CA VAL A 217 8.77 -20.76 -5.90
C VAL A 217 9.89 -21.64 -5.40
N LYS A 218 10.89 -21.04 -4.78
CA LYS A 218 12.06 -21.76 -4.24
C LYS A 218 12.41 -21.27 -2.84
N GLY A 219 12.51 -22.22 -1.92
CA GLY A 219 12.96 -21.96 -0.56
C GLY A 219 14.44 -22.30 -0.38
N TYR A 220 15.17 -21.39 0.26
CA TYR A 220 16.58 -21.53 0.58
C TYR A 220 16.77 -21.61 2.09
N ARG A 221 17.49 -22.62 2.57
CA ARG A 221 17.73 -22.88 3.99
C ARG A 221 19.05 -22.33 4.50
N ASP A 222 19.76 -21.62 3.63
CA ASP A 222 20.97 -20.87 3.91
C ASP A 222 20.88 -19.56 3.15
N ASP A 223 21.12 -18.44 3.82
CA ASP A 223 21.09 -17.11 3.23
C ASP A 223 22.48 -16.49 3.03
N SER A 224 23.55 -17.28 3.21
CA SER A 224 24.94 -16.79 3.16
C SER A 224 25.38 -16.29 1.79
N ASP A 225 24.63 -16.63 0.73
CA ASP A 225 24.89 -16.21 -0.64
C ASP A 225 23.94 -15.10 -1.16
N LEU A 226 22.96 -14.69 -0.35
CA LEU A 226 21.86 -13.82 -0.81
C LEU A 226 22.35 -12.53 -1.46
N GLU A 227 23.32 -11.83 -0.86
CA GLU A 227 23.89 -10.60 -1.38
C GLU A 227 24.59 -10.78 -2.74
N ASN A 228 25.04 -11.98 -3.07
CA ASN A 228 25.72 -12.28 -4.32
C ASN A 228 24.76 -12.64 -5.46
N VAL A 229 23.58 -13.19 -5.14
CA VAL A 229 22.63 -13.73 -6.13
C VAL A 229 21.41 -12.82 -6.36
N ILE A 230 21.11 -11.91 -5.43
CA ILE A 230 19.85 -11.15 -5.43
C ILE A 230 19.67 -10.28 -6.67
N LEU A 231 20.74 -9.62 -7.13
CA LEU A 231 20.68 -8.75 -8.30
C LEU A 231 20.55 -9.56 -9.60
N ASP A 232 21.18 -10.71 -9.68
CA ASP A 232 21.05 -11.61 -10.84
C ASP A 232 19.62 -12.16 -10.94
N LEU A 233 19.03 -12.56 -9.80
CA LEU A 233 17.62 -12.97 -9.76
C LEU A 233 16.68 -11.85 -10.26
N ALA A 234 16.89 -10.61 -9.80
CA ALA A 234 16.08 -9.48 -10.19
C ALA A 234 16.23 -9.11 -11.68
N ARG A 235 17.44 -9.29 -12.25
CA ARG A 235 17.75 -8.92 -13.63
C ARG A 235 17.39 -9.97 -14.66
N ASN A 236 17.43 -11.25 -14.28
CA ASN A 236 17.27 -12.36 -15.22
C ASN A 236 15.83 -12.85 -15.36
N HIS A 237 14.92 -12.47 -14.47
CA HIS A 237 13.50 -12.82 -14.51
C HIS A 237 12.63 -11.60 -14.82
N TYR A 238 11.49 -11.82 -15.45
CA TYR A 238 10.50 -10.76 -15.71
C TYR A 238 10.09 -10.04 -14.42
N SER A 239 9.77 -10.80 -13.37
CA SER A 239 9.46 -10.28 -12.05
C SER A 239 10.05 -11.19 -10.98
N THR A 240 10.53 -10.59 -9.89
CA THR A 240 11.13 -11.32 -8.78
C THR A 240 10.66 -10.74 -7.46
N ASN A 241 10.16 -11.60 -6.59
CA ASN A 241 9.87 -11.29 -5.20
C ASN A 241 10.75 -12.16 -4.30
N VAL A 242 11.35 -11.58 -3.29
CA VAL A 242 12.17 -12.31 -2.31
C VAL A 242 11.63 -12.02 -0.92
N ALA A 243 11.49 -13.06 -0.10
CA ALA A 243 11.21 -12.92 1.32
C ALA A 243 12.40 -13.47 2.11
N TRP A 244 13.12 -12.57 2.78
CA TRP A 244 14.31 -12.89 3.56
C TRP A 244 13.99 -12.91 5.05
N PHE A 245 14.41 -13.98 5.72
CA PHE A 245 14.24 -14.20 7.15
C PHE A 245 15.61 -14.25 7.84
N PRO A 246 16.27 -13.10 8.00
CA PRO A 246 17.68 -13.05 8.45
C PRO A 246 17.87 -13.65 9.84
N GLY A 247 16.91 -13.49 10.75
CA GLY A 247 16.96 -14.03 12.10
C GLY A 247 17.00 -15.55 12.19
N ILE A 248 16.65 -16.26 11.09
CA ILE A 248 16.74 -17.73 10.98
C ILE A 248 17.64 -18.19 9.81
N GLY A 249 18.33 -17.27 9.13
CA GLY A 249 19.26 -17.57 8.05
C GLY A 249 18.61 -18.20 6.82
N ARG A 250 17.42 -17.73 6.39
CA ARG A 250 16.65 -18.33 5.30
C ARG A 250 16.01 -17.29 4.40
N TYR A 251 15.76 -17.66 3.14
CA TYR A 251 14.96 -16.84 2.24
C TYR A 251 14.14 -17.70 1.27
N THR A 252 13.10 -17.10 0.68
CA THR A 252 12.33 -17.68 -0.43
C THR A 252 12.36 -16.73 -1.61
N THR A 253 12.32 -17.26 -2.81
CA THR A 253 12.17 -16.51 -4.05
C THR A 253 10.91 -16.95 -4.77
N THR A 254 10.19 -16.01 -5.35
CA THR A 254 9.16 -16.26 -6.35
C THR A 254 9.58 -15.50 -7.59
N THR A 255 9.98 -16.22 -8.63
CA THR A 255 10.35 -15.64 -9.92
C THR A 255 9.26 -15.92 -10.93
N TYR A 256 9.06 -15.00 -11.86
CA TYR A 256 8.08 -15.07 -12.93
C TYR A 256 8.79 -14.81 -14.25
N ASP A 257 8.56 -15.68 -15.22
CA ASP A 257 9.09 -15.53 -16.58
C ASP A 257 7.93 -15.41 -17.58
N GLU A 258 8.06 -14.51 -18.55
CA GLU A 258 7.04 -14.33 -19.57
C GLU A 258 6.95 -15.53 -20.48
N VAL A 259 5.73 -15.95 -20.77
CA VAL A 259 5.42 -16.98 -21.75
C VAL A 259 4.25 -16.51 -22.64
N PRO A 260 4.17 -17.01 -23.88
CA PRO A 260 3.08 -16.64 -24.80
C PRO A 260 1.69 -16.85 -24.18
N LEU A 261 0.73 -15.99 -24.54
CA LEU A 261 -0.64 -16.04 -24.01
C LEU A 261 -1.34 -17.38 -24.25
N GLU A 262 -1.02 -18.08 -25.35
CA GLU A 262 -1.54 -19.40 -25.73
C GLU A 262 -0.89 -20.56 -24.96
N THR A 263 0.13 -20.33 -24.15
CA THR A 263 0.75 -21.36 -23.30
C THR A 263 -0.31 -21.97 -22.40
N LYS A 264 -0.35 -23.30 -22.32
CA LYS A 264 -1.32 -24.01 -21.48
C LYS A 264 -1.12 -23.67 -20.01
N GLY A 265 -2.23 -23.47 -19.32
CA GLY A 265 -2.29 -23.16 -17.89
C GLY A 265 -3.22 -21.98 -17.64
N ASN A 266 -3.90 -22.02 -16.50
CA ASN A 266 -4.82 -21.00 -16.01
C ASN A 266 -4.64 -20.80 -14.50
N ALA A 267 -3.40 -20.95 -14.02
CA ALA A 267 -3.09 -20.80 -12.62
C ALA A 267 -3.32 -19.37 -12.12
N TYR A 268 -3.64 -19.26 -10.85
CA TYR A 268 -3.71 -18.01 -10.12
C TYR A 268 -3.03 -18.13 -8.76
N ASN A 269 -2.63 -17.01 -8.18
CA ASN A 269 -2.11 -16.97 -6.83
C ASN A 269 -3.27 -16.99 -5.82
N ALA A 270 -3.32 -18.05 -5.02
CA ALA A 270 -4.36 -18.27 -4.00
C ALA A 270 -3.89 -17.91 -2.58
N GLN A 271 -2.81 -17.16 -2.43
CA GLN A 271 -2.23 -16.88 -1.12
C GLN A 271 -3.22 -16.20 -0.15
N ALA A 272 -4.16 -15.43 -0.66
CA ALA A 272 -5.18 -14.78 0.15
C ALA A 272 -6.53 -15.53 0.19
N ASP A 273 -6.66 -16.65 -0.50
CA ASP A 273 -7.86 -17.49 -0.48
C ASP A 273 -7.88 -18.43 0.75
N VAL A 274 -7.17 -18.10 1.81
CA VAL A 274 -7.19 -18.85 3.07
C VAL A 274 -8.58 -18.73 3.69
N SER A 275 -9.20 -19.85 4.08
CA SER A 275 -10.52 -19.81 4.70
C SER A 275 -10.51 -18.96 5.97
N SER A 276 -11.57 -18.21 6.21
CA SER A 276 -11.70 -17.30 7.36
C SER A 276 -11.41 -17.95 8.73
N ILE A 277 -11.60 -19.26 8.83
CA ILE A 277 -11.30 -20.04 10.03
C ILE A 277 -9.79 -20.30 10.17
N GLN A 278 -9.11 -20.68 9.08
CA GLN A 278 -7.66 -20.90 9.09
C GLN A 278 -6.92 -19.60 9.39
N GLU A 279 -7.39 -18.47 8.86
CA GLU A 279 -6.85 -17.14 9.13
C GLU A 279 -6.99 -16.75 10.60
N TYR A 280 -8.17 -16.95 11.15
CA TYR A 280 -8.43 -16.65 12.56
C TYR A 280 -7.49 -17.44 13.48
N PHE A 281 -7.31 -18.74 13.26
CA PHE A 281 -6.38 -19.55 14.04
C PHE A 281 -4.92 -19.20 13.78
N PHE A 282 -4.53 -18.93 12.51
CA PHE A 282 -3.18 -18.48 12.20
C PHE A 282 -2.89 -17.11 12.82
N GLY A 283 -3.84 -16.18 12.76
CA GLY A 283 -3.73 -14.85 13.36
C GLY A 283 -3.59 -14.93 14.87
N LEU A 284 -4.43 -15.72 15.55
CA LEU A 284 -4.34 -15.94 17.01
C LEU A 284 -3.02 -16.58 17.43
N LEU A 285 -2.60 -17.64 16.75
CA LEU A 285 -1.33 -18.31 17.02
C LEU A 285 -0.15 -17.38 16.76
N PHE A 286 -0.18 -16.66 15.65
CA PHE A 286 0.88 -15.76 15.26
C PHE A 286 1.00 -14.59 16.23
N ASN A 287 -0.12 -13.97 16.63
CA ASN A 287 -0.14 -12.92 17.65
C ASN A 287 0.37 -13.42 19.00
N ALA A 288 -0.07 -14.59 19.46
CA ALA A 288 0.42 -15.17 20.70
C ALA A 288 1.94 -15.44 20.67
N LEU A 289 2.48 -15.90 19.55
CA LEU A 289 3.90 -16.13 19.36
C LEU A 289 4.69 -14.81 19.22
N HIS A 290 4.06 -13.77 18.69
CA HIS A 290 4.65 -12.44 18.54
C HIS A 290 4.73 -11.68 19.87
N GLU A 291 3.74 -11.87 20.72
CA GLU A 291 3.64 -11.23 22.05
C GLU A 291 4.57 -11.82 23.10
N THR A 292 5.07 -13.03 22.86
CA THR A 292 5.94 -13.70 23.83
C THR A 292 7.29 -12.98 23.97
N SER A 293 7.76 -12.91 25.21
CA SER A 293 9.14 -12.46 25.49
C SER A 293 10.20 -13.54 25.21
N SER A 294 9.76 -14.76 24.86
CA SER A 294 10.66 -15.88 24.58
C SER A 294 11.21 -15.79 23.15
N SER A 295 12.52 -15.54 23.01
CA SER A 295 13.21 -15.56 21.72
C SER A 295 13.05 -16.91 20.99
N GLY A 296 12.96 -18.01 21.71
CA GLY A 296 12.72 -19.33 21.12
C GLY A 296 11.36 -19.45 20.43
N LEU A 297 10.29 -18.90 21.02
CA LEU A 297 8.96 -18.89 20.43
C LEU A 297 8.86 -17.90 19.26
N GLN A 298 9.54 -16.75 19.34
CA GLN A 298 9.65 -15.82 18.22
C GLN A 298 10.36 -16.47 17.03
N CYS A 299 11.46 -17.19 17.27
CA CYS A 299 12.15 -17.93 16.21
C CYS A 299 11.31 -19.08 15.63
N LEU A 300 10.43 -19.68 16.44
CA LEU A 300 9.45 -20.64 15.93
C LEU A 300 8.43 -19.96 15.00
N ALA A 301 7.92 -18.78 15.36
CA ALA A 301 7.02 -18.01 14.53
C ALA A 301 7.65 -17.68 13.17
N ALA A 302 8.90 -17.20 13.17
CA ALA A 302 9.64 -16.93 11.93
C ALA A 302 9.80 -18.18 11.06
N LYS A 303 10.08 -19.35 11.66
CA LYS A 303 10.18 -20.64 10.94
C LYS A 303 8.83 -21.09 10.36
N VAL A 304 7.74 -20.91 11.09
CA VAL A 304 6.39 -21.21 10.60
C VAL A 304 6.04 -20.30 9.43
N ARG A 305 6.35 -19.01 9.54
CA ARG A 305 6.10 -18.04 8.47
C ARG A 305 6.93 -18.32 7.22
N TYR A 306 8.20 -18.66 7.39
CA TYR A 306 9.06 -19.11 6.30
C TYR A 306 8.47 -20.37 5.63
N GLY A 307 8.08 -21.39 6.42
CA GLY A 307 7.49 -22.63 5.88
C GLY A 307 6.20 -22.39 5.12
N ALA A 308 5.39 -21.41 5.57
CA ALA A 308 4.20 -21.01 4.85
C ALA A 308 4.50 -20.36 3.49
N ARG A 309 5.67 -19.71 3.32
CA ARG A 309 6.10 -19.10 2.06
C ARG A 309 6.93 -20.02 1.17
N ASP A 310 7.49 -21.08 1.72
CA ASP A 310 8.25 -22.11 0.97
C ASP A 310 7.31 -23.07 0.20
N SER A 311 5.99 -22.91 0.37
CA SER A 311 4.97 -23.70 -0.33
C SER A 311 4.40 -22.93 -1.53
N SER A 312 4.03 -23.67 -2.59
CA SER A 312 3.33 -23.06 -3.73
C SER A 312 1.89 -22.75 -3.35
N TYR A 313 1.48 -21.51 -3.53
CA TYR A 313 0.09 -21.06 -3.35
C TYR A 313 -0.68 -21.00 -4.66
N PHE A 314 -0.08 -21.44 -5.75
CA PHE A 314 -0.74 -21.37 -7.05
C PHE A 314 -1.74 -22.49 -7.21
N ARG A 315 -2.92 -22.14 -7.70
CA ARG A 315 -4.02 -23.06 -7.98
C ARG A 315 -4.54 -22.87 -9.39
N ASP A 316 -5.06 -23.93 -9.94
CA ASP A 316 -5.79 -23.89 -11.21
C ASP A 316 -7.18 -23.25 -10.99
N LEU A 317 -7.55 -22.30 -11.85
CA LEU A 317 -8.81 -21.54 -11.74
C LEU A 317 -10.06 -22.40 -11.87
N ASP A 318 -10.01 -23.47 -12.70
CA ASP A 318 -11.18 -24.29 -13.01
C ASP A 318 -11.37 -25.39 -11.97
N THR A 319 -10.28 -25.95 -11.47
CA THR A 319 -10.31 -27.13 -10.59
C THR A 319 -9.97 -26.83 -9.12
N GLY A 320 -9.30 -25.72 -8.84
CA GLY A 320 -8.82 -25.37 -7.52
C GLY A 320 -7.62 -26.18 -7.04
N PHE A 321 -7.07 -27.09 -7.86
CA PHE A 321 -5.92 -27.91 -7.48
C PHE A 321 -4.60 -27.15 -7.51
N ILE A 322 -3.70 -27.48 -6.57
CA ILE A 322 -2.36 -26.91 -6.51
C ILE A 322 -1.58 -27.20 -7.79
N GLN A 323 -0.91 -26.18 -8.32
CA GLN A 323 -0.05 -26.24 -9.48
C GLN A 323 1.42 -26.12 -9.05
N TYR A 324 2.26 -27.06 -9.44
CA TYR A 324 3.70 -27.06 -9.09
C TYR A 324 4.58 -26.35 -10.13
N SER A 325 4.11 -26.23 -11.35
CA SER A 325 4.69 -25.42 -12.43
C SER A 325 3.60 -24.51 -12.96
N PRO A 326 3.21 -23.50 -12.17
CA PRO A 326 2.03 -22.71 -12.48
C PRO A 326 2.30 -21.78 -13.65
N VAL A 327 1.39 -21.83 -14.63
CA VAL A 327 1.32 -20.90 -15.76
C VAL A 327 -0.06 -20.28 -15.75
N GLY A 328 -0.10 -18.95 -15.73
CA GLY A 328 -1.36 -18.20 -15.71
C GLY A 328 -1.18 -16.77 -16.21
N GLN A 329 -2.28 -16.04 -16.31
CA GLN A 329 -2.23 -14.64 -16.71
C GLN A 329 -1.45 -13.80 -15.71
N SER A 330 -0.64 -12.85 -16.20
CA SER A 330 0.28 -12.05 -15.40
C SER A 330 -0.41 -11.38 -14.20
N ASP A 331 -1.56 -10.75 -14.41
CA ASP A 331 -2.34 -10.12 -13.35
C ASP A 331 -2.85 -11.11 -12.30
N GLN A 332 -3.29 -12.31 -12.71
CA GLN A 332 -3.81 -13.32 -11.78
C GLN A 332 -2.72 -14.04 -10.99
N MET A 333 -1.53 -14.16 -11.56
CA MET A 333 -0.40 -14.83 -10.94
C MET A 333 0.32 -13.98 -9.90
N GLN A 334 0.32 -12.67 -10.07
CA GLN A 334 1.07 -11.75 -9.21
C GLN A 334 0.24 -11.12 -8.09
N TYR A 335 -1.10 -11.11 -8.20
CA TYR A 335 -1.96 -10.73 -7.08
C TYR A 335 -1.87 -11.75 -5.96
N PHE A 336 -1.73 -11.30 -4.74
CA PHE A 336 -1.78 -12.17 -3.56
C PHE A 336 -3.21 -12.48 -3.10
N GLY A 337 -4.22 -12.09 -3.87
CA GLY A 337 -5.62 -12.24 -3.55
C GLY A 337 -6.31 -10.90 -3.31
N CYS A 338 -7.39 -10.87 -2.52
CA CYS A 338 -8.26 -9.69 -2.39
C CYS A 338 -8.98 -9.38 -3.72
N ARG A 339 -9.54 -10.39 -4.35
CA ARG A 339 -10.38 -10.21 -5.55
C ARG A 339 -11.66 -9.46 -5.23
N GLU A 340 -12.19 -9.67 -4.04
CA GLU A 340 -13.36 -8.99 -3.52
C GLU A 340 -12.93 -8.18 -2.27
N PRO A 341 -13.21 -6.87 -2.21
CA PRO A 341 -12.80 -6.02 -1.09
C PRO A 341 -13.23 -6.56 0.28
N ASP A 342 -14.43 -7.12 0.34
CA ASP A 342 -15.04 -7.61 1.58
C ASP A 342 -14.50 -8.99 2.03
N LYS A 343 -13.76 -9.68 1.16
CA LYS A 343 -13.18 -11.00 1.40
C LYS A 343 -11.66 -10.98 1.50
N CYS A 344 -11.07 -9.80 1.60
CA CYS A 344 -9.64 -9.65 1.74
C CYS A 344 -9.18 -10.11 3.12
N VAL A 345 -8.27 -11.08 3.16
CA VAL A 345 -7.66 -11.61 4.40
C VAL A 345 -6.98 -10.51 5.21
N TRP A 346 -6.36 -9.58 4.49
CA TRP A 346 -5.60 -8.50 5.08
C TRP A 346 -6.46 -7.51 5.86
N ASP A 347 -7.77 -7.39 5.56
CA ASP A 347 -8.71 -6.54 6.32
C ASP A 347 -8.90 -7.00 7.78
N LYS A 348 -8.51 -8.25 8.09
CA LYS A 348 -8.73 -8.85 9.41
C LYS A 348 -7.46 -8.96 10.25
N LEU A 349 -6.31 -8.70 9.65
CA LEU A 349 -5.03 -8.75 10.34
C LEU A 349 -4.51 -7.33 10.57
N PRO A 350 -4.29 -6.90 11.81
CA PRO A 350 -3.69 -5.61 12.10
C PRO A 350 -2.19 -5.66 11.71
N ILE A 351 -1.90 -5.40 10.44
CA ILE A 351 -0.55 -5.41 9.89
C ILE A 351 -0.11 -3.98 9.65
N ALA A 352 0.99 -3.58 10.27
CA ALA A 352 1.71 -2.38 9.89
C ALA A 352 2.67 -2.71 8.76
N LEU A 353 2.68 -1.85 7.76
CA LEU A 353 3.55 -1.95 6.60
C LEU A 353 4.59 -0.84 6.64
N GLN A 354 5.84 -1.22 6.54
CA GLN A 354 6.94 -0.31 6.29
C GLN A 354 7.55 -0.66 4.94
N GLU A 355 7.78 0.34 4.13
CA GLU A 355 8.48 0.13 2.87
C GLU A 355 9.31 1.36 2.51
N VAL A 356 10.58 1.10 2.17
CA VAL A 356 11.50 2.12 1.68
C VAL A 356 12.18 1.63 0.40
N ALA A 357 12.71 2.56 -0.38
CA ALA A 357 13.35 2.29 -1.67
C ALA A 357 14.78 2.81 -1.68
N ILE A 358 15.75 1.93 -1.91
CA ILE A 358 17.16 2.27 -2.07
C ILE A 358 17.63 2.08 -3.52
N PRO A 359 18.76 2.69 -3.95
CA PRO A 359 19.36 2.33 -5.23
C PRO A 359 19.61 0.82 -5.30
N VAL A 360 19.24 0.18 -6.39
CA VAL A 360 19.29 -1.30 -6.50
C VAL A 360 20.72 -1.84 -6.33
N GLU A 361 21.71 -1.08 -6.77
CA GLU A 361 23.13 -1.48 -6.67
C GLU A 361 23.63 -1.51 -5.21
N GLU A 362 22.98 -0.81 -4.30
CA GLU A 362 23.31 -0.78 -2.88
C GLU A 362 22.70 -1.94 -2.08
N LEU A 363 21.83 -2.73 -2.69
CA LEU A 363 21.14 -3.82 -2.00
C LEU A 363 22.09 -4.85 -1.37
N PRO A 364 23.18 -5.31 -2.02
CA PRO A 364 24.14 -6.21 -1.39
C PRO A 364 24.76 -5.62 -0.10
N ASN A 365 25.16 -4.36 -0.13
CA ASN A 365 25.73 -3.67 1.03
C ASN A 365 24.70 -3.52 2.15
N TRP A 366 23.46 -3.18 1.80
CA TRP A 366 22.37 -3.07 2.75
C TRP A 366 22.07 -4.41 3.45
N ILE A 367 22.08 -5.53 2.72
CA ILE A 367 21.91 -6.88 3.29
C ILE A 367 23.00 -7.17 4.33
N GLN A 368 24.26 -6.81 4.04
CA GLN A 368 25.37 -7.01 4.96
C GLN A 368 25.20 -6.16 6.23
N ASP A 369 24.81 -4.89 6.12
CA ASP A 369 24.57 -4.04 7.27
C ASP A 369 23.41 -4.55 8.14
N VAL A 370 22.32 -5.01 7.55
CA VAL A 370 21.20 -5.62 8.30
C VAL A 370 21.67 -6.85 9.08
N ARG A 371 22.54 -7.68 8.50
CA ARG A 371 23.13 -8.81 9.23
C ARG A 371 23.94 -8.33 10.44
N GLN A 372 24.71 -7.24 10.29
CA GLN A 372 25.50 -6.67 11.39
C GLN A 372 24.61 -6.07 12.49
N ILE A 373 23.54 -5.35 12.12
CA ILE A 373 22.55 -4.87 13.07
C ILE A 373 21.97 -6.04 13.88
N LEU A 374 21.51 -7.09 13.20
CA LEU A 374 20.94 -8.27 13.87
C LEU A 374 21.96 -9.01 14.75
N ALA A 375 23.22 -9.05 14.34
CA ALA A 375 24.29 -9.67 15.11
C ALA A 375 24.69 -8.85 16.36
N SER A 376 24.47 -7.54 16.34
CA SER A 376 24.77 -6.62 17.46
C SER A 376 23.69 -6.65 18.56
N HIS A 377 22.50 -7.12 18.24
CA HIS A 377 21.39 -7.25 19.18
C HIS A 377 21.22 -8.69 19.71
N GLU A 378 20.49 -8.84 20.83
CA GLU A 378 20.14 -10.16 21.30
C GLU A 378 19.36 -10.94 20.24
N LYS A 379 19.53 -12.26 20.22
CA LYS A 379 18.94 -13.13 19.19
C LYS A 379 17.40 -13.15 19.29
N THR A 380 16.74 -12.31 18.51
CA THR A 380 15.28 -12.10 18.56
C THR A 380 14.52 -12.76 17.41
N CYS A 381 15.22 -13.23 16.37
CA CYS A 381 14.65 -13.69 15.08
C CYS A 381 13.72 -12.66 14.40
N PHE A 382 13.80 -11.40 14.79
CA PHE A 382 13.11 -10.30 14.13
C PHE A 382 13.81 -9.97 12.77
N PRO A 383 13.07 -9.53 11.73
CA PRO A 383 11.60 -9.44 11.65
C PRO A 383 10.95 -10.82 11.41
N LEU A 384 9.88 -11.12 12.15
CA LEU A 384 9.27 -12.46 12.15
C LEU A 384 8.55 -12.78 10.85
N ASN A 385 8.05 -11.77 10.14
CA ASN A 385 7.41 -11.90 8.83
C ASN A 385 8.41 -11.91 7.68
N GLY A 386 9.69 -11.64 7.98
CA GLY A 386 10.75 -11.47 6.98
C GLY A 386 10.81 -10.05 6.41
N ILE A 387 11.79 -9.83 5.55
CA ILE A 387 11.99 -8.62 4.76
C ILE A 387 11.71 -8.96 3.31
N TYR A 388 10.86 -8.15 2.67
CA TYR A 388 10.46 -8.35 1.28
C TYR A 388 11.31 -7.49 0.37
N PHE A 389 11.82 -8.09 -0.70
CA PHE A 389 12.48 -7.37 -1.77
C PHE A 389 11.62 -7.43 -3.03
N ARG A 390 11.36 -6.25 -3.58
CA ARG A 390 10.81 -6.03 -4.91
C ARG A 390 11.74 -5.09 -5.67
N PHE A 391 11.54 -4.95 -6.96
CA PHE A 391 12.46 -4.21 -7.80
C PHE A 391 11.73 -3.30 -8.76
N GLY A 392 12.38 -2.20 -9.16
CA GLY A 392 11.80 -1.25 -10.06
C GLY A 392 12.79 -0.50 -10.93
N LYS A 393 12.43 -0.33 -12.21
CA LYS A 393 13.12 0.56 -13.13
C LYS A 393 12.94 2.02 -12.74
N ALA A 394 13.91 2.84 -13.15
CA ALA A 394 13.82 4.29 -13.04
C ALA A 394 12.55 4.84 -13.69
N SER A 395 11.81 5.66 -12.95
CA SER A 395 10.59 6.33 -13.38
C SER A 395 10.85 7.80 -13.73
N PRO A 396 10.13 8.39 -14.70
CA PRO A 396 10.16 9.81 -14.96
C PRO A 396 9.36 10.65 -13.96
N SER A 397 8.56 10.03 -13.09
CA SER A 397 7.77 10.72 -12.07
C SER A 397 8.67 11.51 -11.11
N TYR A 398 8.20 12.69 -10.67
CA TYR A 398 9.03 13.53 -9.79
C TYR A 398 9.11 12.98 -8.37
N LEU A 399 8.01 12.41 -7.85
CA LEU A 399 7.90 11.91 -6.48
C LEU A 399 7.76 10.38 -6.37
N GLY A 400 7.93 9.64 -7.44
CA GLY A 400 7.98 8.17 -7.36
C GLY A 400 9.19 7.70 -6.57
N MET A 401 9.08 6.61 -5.81
CA MET A 401 10.23 6.06 -5.08
C MET A 401 11.39 5.69 -6.00
N SER A 402 11.10 5.26 -7.24
CA SER A 402 12.09 4.97 -8.29
C SER A 402 12.40 6.18 -9.19
N ALA A 403 12.03 7.42 -8.80
CA ALA A 403 12.30 8.61 -9.58
C ALA A 403 13.78 8.72 -9.97
N GLY A 404 14.09 8.58 -11.26
CA GLY A 404 15.43 8.77 -11.83
C GLY A 404 16.44 7.67 -11.52
N ARG A 405 16.08 6.56 -10.85
CA ARG A 405 17.03 5.47 -10.52
C ARG A 405 16.36 4.10 -10.46
N ASP A 406 17.08 3.06 -10.89
CA ASP A 406 16.70 1.67 -10.62
C ASP A 406 16.74 1.41 -9.10
N THR A 407 15.77 0.68 -8.59
CA THR A 407 15.45 0.68 -7.16
C THR A 407 15.17 -0.73 -6.64
N ALA A 408 15.62 -1.01 -5.43
CA ALA A 408 15.14 -2.11 -4.61
C ALA A 408 14.15 -1.55 -3.57
N TYR A 409 12.93 -2.11 -3.55
CA TYR A 409 11.93 -1.83 -2.53
C TYR A 409 12.08 -2.82 -1.39
N LEU A 410 12.16 -2.32 -0.18
CA LEU A 410 12.45 -3.06 1.05
C LEU A 410 11.23 -2.96 1.96
N GLY A 411 10.44 -4.01 2.00
CA GLY A 411 9.21 -4.07 2.80
C GLY A 411 9.41 -4.87 4.08
N ILE A 412 9.00 -4.32 5.22
CA ILE A 412 8.93 -5.02 6.50
C ILE A 412 7.48 -4.98 6.97
N GLU A 413 6.92 -6.18 7.19
CA GLU A 413 5.59 -6.32 7.76
C GLU A 413 5.70 -6.73 9.22
N TYR A 414 4.98 -6.05 10.09
CA TYR A 414 4.85 -6.45 11.49
C TYR A 414 3.39 -6.38 11.93
N THR A 415 3.02 -7.27 12.84
CA THR A 415 1.65 -7.33 13.35
C THR A 415 1.52 -6.35 14.51
N LEU A 416 0.53 -5.46 14.44
CA LEU A 416 0.11 -4.63 15.57
C LEU A 416 -0.82 -5.42 16.48
N ARG A 417 -0.82 -5.16 17.79
CA ARG A 417 -1.69 -5.83 18.75
C ARG A 417 -3.16 -5.46 18.55
N LYS A 418 -3.46 -4.20 18.62
CA LYS A 418 -4.75 -3.57 18.32
C LYS A 418 -4.51 -2.16 17.83
N ALA A 419 -5.53 -1.55 17.25
CA ALA A 419 -5.51 -0.13 16.94
C ALA A 419 -5.10 0.67 18.20
N GLY A 420 -3.99 1.42 18.10
CA GLY A 420 -3.45 2.24 19.19
C GLY A 420 -2.61 1.51 20.25
N GLU A 421 -2.36 0.21 20.13
CA GLU A 421 -1.42 -0.48 21.02
C GLU A 421 0.02 -0.40 20.53
N ALA A 422 0.94 -0.49 21.51
CA ALA A 422 2.38 -0.37 21.33
C ALA A 422 2.95 -1.26 20.20
N VAL A 423 3.95 -0.71 19.54
CA VAL A 423 4.80 -1.43 18.57
C VAL A 423 5.36 -2.74 19.13
N PRO A 424 5.66 -3.72 18.28
CA PRO A 424 6.15 -5.02 18.71
C PRO A 424 7.41 -4.94 19.57
N LYS A 425 7.56 -5.87 20.49
CA LYS A 425 8.82 -6.07 21.18
C LYS A 425 9.94 -6.27 20.15
N ASN A 426 11.08 -5.62 20.36
CA ASN A 426 12.22 -5.57 19.44
C ASN A 426 12.01 -4.68 18.17
N TYR A 427 10.98 -3.85 18.17
CA TYR A 427 10.78 -2.88 17.09
C TYR A 427 11.98 -1.90 16.94
N PHE A 428 12.72 -1.67 17.99
CA PHE A 428 13.97 -0.89 17.97
C PHE A 428 14.99 -1.40 16.93
N VAL A 429 15.03 -2.70 16.66
CA VAL A 429 15.88 -3.28 15.61
C VAL A 429 15.42 -2.77 14.24
N ASN A 430 14.09 -2.73 14.02
CA ASN A 430 13.52 -2.18 12.80
C ASN A 430 13.82 -0.69 12.65
N LEU A 431 13.74 0.08 13.74
CA LEU A 431 14.08 1.50 13.74
C LEU A 431 15.55 1.78 13.40
N GLU A 432 16.46 0.91 13.82
CA GLU A 432 17.88 1.01 13.42
C GLU A 432 18.05 0.73 11.91
N ILE A 433 17.41 -0.32 11.39
CA ILE A 433 17.41 -0.64 9.95
C ILE A 433 16.79 0.49 9.13
N GLU A 434 15.69 1.06 9.61
CA GLU A 434 14.96 2.15 8.97
C GLU A 434 15.85 3.40 8.85
N GLN A 435 16.38 3.88 9.96
CA GLN A 435 17.23 5.07 9.99
C GLN A 435 18.54 4.87 9.22
N MET A 436 19.11 3.66 9.27
CA MET A 436 20.24 3.31 8.42
C MET A 436 19.87 3.39 6.93
N SER A 437 18.72 2.86 6.55
CA SER A 437 18.24 2.92 5.16
C SER A 437 18.08 4.35 4.69
N LEU A 438 17.49 5.21 5.52
CA LEU A 438 17.27 6.63 5.22
C LEU A 438 18.57 7.42 5.11
N ARG A 439 19.48 7.28 6.09
CA ARG A 439 20.62 8.16 6.30
C ARG A 439 21.89 7.68 5.59
N LYS A 440 22.10 6.37 5.48
CA LYS A 440 23.26 5.78 4.80
C LYS A 440 22.98 5.52 3.31
N TYR A 441 21.78 5.01 2.98
CA TYR A 441 21.46 4.59 1.62
C TYR A 441 20.55 5.57 0.87
N GLY A 442 20.19 6.70 1.46
CA GLY A 442 19.32 7.70 0.84
C GLY A 442 17.96 7.13 0.43
N ALA A 443 17.39 6.30 1.31
CA ALA A 443 16.13 5.64 1.03
C ALA A 443 14.99 6.65 0.88
N ARG A 444 14.01 6.30 0.04
CA ARG A 444 12.76 7.04 -0.14
C ARG A 444 11.61 6.21 0.42
N PRO A 445 10.83 6.73 1.37
CA PRO A 445 9.70 6.01 1.93
C PRO A 445 8.54 5.90 0.93
N HIS A 446 7.79 4.81 1.02
CA HIS A 446 6.55 4.65 0.27
C HIS A 446 5.47 5.56 0.84
N TRP A 447 4.82 6.34 -0.02
CA TRP A 447 3.86 7.38 0.36
C TRP A 447 2.58 6.87 1.05
N GLY A 448 2.12 5.70 0.69
CA GLY A 448 0.91 5.09 1.25
C GLY A 448 1.15 4.11 2.39
N LYS A 449 2.39 4.00 2.88
CA LYS A 449 2.81 3.09 3.95
C LYS A 449 3.65 3.86 4.97
N ASN A 450 4.13 3.16 6.02
CA ASN A 450 5.07 3.68 7.00
C ASN A 450 4.46 4.49 8.16
N SER A 451 5.30 4.72 9.16
CA SER A 451 5.05 5.61 10.29
C SER A 451 5.37 7.08 9.93
N VAL A 452 5.07 7.98 10.83
CA VAL A 452 5.28 9.43 10.65
C VAL A 452 6.76 9.78 10.58
N ALA A 453 7.58 9.20 11.46
CA ALA A 453 9.00 9.54 11.61
C ALA A 453 9.83 9.33 10.33
N ILE A 454 9.46 8.34 9.49
CA ILE A 454 10.22 7.97 8.30
C ILE A 454 10.25 9.06 7.22
N PHE A 455 9.29 10.01 7.26
CA PHE A 455 9.20 11.11 6.29
C PHE A 455 10.11 12.30 6.64
N GLU A 456 11.22 12.05 7.33
CA GLU A 456 12.22 13.08 7.59
C GLU A 456 12.97 13.50 6.31
N ASP A 457 13.25 14.79 6.16
CA ASP A 457 14.10 15.37 5.10
C ASP A 457 13.71 14.94 3.67
N ILE A 458 12.42 14.85 3.39
CA ILE A 458 11.89 14.44 2.08
C ILE A 458 12.36 15.33 0.93
N PRO A 459 12.41 16.67 1.06
CA PRO A 459 12.86 17.54 -0.04
C PRO A 459 14.22 17.15 -0.62
N SER A 460 15.17 16.73 0.21
CA SER A 460 16.52 16.36 -0.24
C SER A 460 16.59 15.02 -0.99
N ARG A 461 15.56 14.17 -0.85
CA ARG A 461 15.53 12.81 -1.41
C ARG A 461 15.06 12.76 -2.85
N TYR A 462 14.43 13.82 -3.36
CA TYR A 462 13.84 13.86 -4.70
C TYR A 462 14.49 14.95 -5.57
N PRO A 463 15.22 14.58 -6.64
CA PRO A 463 15.94 15.55 -7.49
C PRO A 463 15.04 16.60 -8.14
N LYS A 464 13.75 16.26 -8.34
CA LYS A 464 12.75 17.12 -9.00
C LYS A 464 11.75 17.74 -8.01
N TRP A 465 12.17 17.86 -6.74
CA TRP A 465 11.32 18.43 -5.69
C TRP A 465 10.87 19.86 -5.98
N ASN A 466 11.79 20.72 -6.40
CA ASN A 466 11.49 22.12 -6.69
C ASN A 466 10.56 22.27 -7.90
N GLU A 467 10.71 21.43 -8.93
CA GLU A 467 9.83 21.41 -10.09
C GLU A 467 8.42 20.92 -9.69
N PHE A 468 8.33 19.96 -8.76
CA PHE A 468 7.05 19.54 -8.21
C PHE A 468 6.39 20.69 -7.44
N LEU A 469 7.12 21.40 -6.57
CA LEU A 469 6.59 22.54 -5.84
C LEU A 469 6.10 23.66 -6.76
N ALA A 470 6.82 23.93 -7.85
CA ALA A 470 6.39 24.90 -8.86
C ALA A 470 5.06 24.48 -9.50
N THR A 471 4.91 23.19 -9.83
CA THR A 471 3.65 22.64 -10.35
C THR A 471 2.53 22.73 -9.30
N LYS A 472 2.82 22.41 -8.02
CA LYS A 472 1.85 22.55 -6.93
C LYS A 472 1.35 23.98 -6.79
N THR A 473 2.26 24.96 -6.85
CA THR A 473 1.90 26.38 -6.75
C THR A 473 1.05 26.85 -7.91
N ASP A 474 1.33 26.37 -9.14
CA ASP A 474 0.52 26.69 -10.33
C ASP A 474 -0.89 26.08 -10.25
N MET A 475 -0.98 24.83 -9.81
CA MET A 475 -2.25 24.09 -9.79
C MET A 475 -3.10 24.37 -8.55
N ASP A 476 -2.49 24.72 -7.41
CA ASP A 476 -3.21 25.01 -6.18
C ASP A 476 -2.61 26.22 -5.44
N PRO A 477 -2.76 27.43 -6.01
CA PRO A 477 -2.15 28.65 -5.48
C PRO A 477 -2.70 29.08 -4.12
N TYR A 478 -3.88 28.59 -3.74
CA TYR A 478 -4.52 28.92 -2.47
C TYR A 478 -4.45 27.80 -1.43
N ASN A 479 -3.70 26.73 -1.70
CA ASN A 479 -3.49 25.59 -0.79
C ASN A 479 -4.78 24.87 -0.36
N VAL A 480 -5.75 24.77 -1.26
CA VAL A 480 -7.00 24.01 -1.06
C VAL A 480 -6.71 22.53 -0.80
N PHE A 481 -5.66 21.98 -1.42
CA PHE A 481 -5.23 20.58 -1.27
C PHE A 481 -4.02 20.42 -0.34
N THR A 482 -3.90 21.25 0.69
CA THR A 482 -2.81 21.20 1.65
C THR A 482 -3.32 20.68 2.99
N ASN A 483 -2.87 19.50 3.40
CA ASN A 483 -3.20 18.86 4.67
C ASN A 483 -1.98 18.76 5.60
N GLN A 484 -2.15 18.20 6.81
CA GLN A 484 -1.05 18.04 7.79
C GLN A 484 0.06 17.14 7.26
N PHE A 485 -0.27 16.06 6.53
CA PHE A 485 0.74 15.21 5.91
C PHE A 485 1.66 16.00 4.99
N TRP A 486 1.07 16.81 4.10
CA TRP A 486 1.86 17.63 3.18
C TRP A 486 2.71 18.66 3.92
N LYS A 487 2.15 19.37 4.90
CA LYS A 487 2.89 20.35 5.72
C LYS A 487 4.11 19.73 6.44
N ARG A 488 3.97 18.49 6.90
CA ARG A 488 5.07 17.74 7.49
C ARG A 488 6.13 17.37 6.45
N VAL A 489 5.71 16.86 5.29
CA VAL A 489 6.61 16.46 4.21
C VAL A 489 7.42 17.64 3.65
N THR A 490 6.82 18.84 3.60
CA THR A 490 7.51 20.07 3.18
C THR A 490 8.39 20.67 4.28
N GLY A 491 8.19 20.28 5.52
CA GLY A 491 8.84 20.89 6.69
C GLY A 491 8.15 22.16 7.21
N ASP A 492 6.93 22.47 6.73
CA ASP A 492 6.12 23.58 7.24
C ASP A 492 5.65 23.34 8.69
N VAL A 493 5.53 22.06 9.09
CA VAL A 493 5.40 21.64 10.48
C VAL A 493 6.71 20.99 10.89
N PRO A 494 7.46 21.57 11.82
CA PRO A 494 8.75 21.05 12.22
C PRO A 494 8.58 19.69 12.94
N LEU A 495 9.56 18.81 12.76
CA LEU A 495 9.57 17.50 13.44
C LEU A 495 9.52 17.62 14.97
N SER A 496 9.99 18.75 15.53
CA SER A 496 9.89 19.02 16.97
C SER A 496 8.46 18.98 17.53
N ASP A 497 7.46 19.27 16.70
CA ASP A 497 6.06 19.28 17.12
C ASP A 497 5.52 17.86 17.34
N TYR A 498 6.22 16.84 16.81
CA TYR A 498 5.92 15.41 17.02
C TYR A 498 6.75 14.79 18.16
N LEU A 499 7.66 15.58 18.79
CA LEU A 499 8.44 15.13 19.93
C LEU A 499 7.61 15.24 21.22
N THR A 500 6.68 14.33 21.39
CA THR A 500 5.81 14.20 22.55
C THR A 500 6.26 13.03 23.43
N PRO A 501 5.87 12.99 24.70
CA PRO A 501 6.16 11.82 25.54
C PRO A 501 5.73 10.51 24.85
N GLU A 502 6.63 9.53 24.84
CA GLU A 502 6.40 8.20 24.23
C GLU A 502 6.14 8.21 22.70
N CYS A 503 6.45 9.28 21.96
CA CYS A 503 6.19 9.38 20.52
C CYS A 503 6.86 8.29 19.67
N ASN A 504 7.94 7.69 20.18
CA ASN A 504 8.60 6.57 19.51
C ASN A 504 7.72 5.32 19.48
N LEU A 505 6.84 5.15 20.48
CA LEU A 505 5.93 4.02 20.58
C LEU A 505 4.89 3.98 19.44
N THR A 506 4.43 5.15 19.02
CA THR A 506 3.43 5.32 17.95
C THR A 506 4.09 5.50 16.57
N GLY A 507 5.43 5.57 16.52
CA GLY A 507 6.17 5.83 15.28
C GLY A 507 6.10 7.28 14.80
N GLU A 508 5.71 8.20 15.67
CA GLU A 508 5.64 9.64 15.35
C GLU A 508 7.02 10.29 15.33
N CYS A 509 7.96 9.77 16.11
CA CYS A 509 9.31 10.31 16.19
C CYS A 509 10.41 9.24 16.29
N TYR A 510 11.61 9.59 15.88
CA TYR A 510 12.84 8.98 16.38
C TYR A 510 13.22 9.69 17.67
N CYS A 511 13.51 8.93 18.73
CA CYS A 511 13.75 9.52 20.03
C CYS A 511 14.95 10.50 20.04
N GLN A 512 14.86 11.55 20.85
CA GLN A 512 15.94 12.53 21.11
C GLN A 512 16.25 12.65 22.61
N SER A 513 15.35 12.13 23.46
CA SER A 513 15.48 12.05 24.91
C SER A 513 14.71 10.85 25.44
N ASP A 514 14.93 10.47 26.70
CA ASP A 514 14.30 9.30 27.32
C ASP A 514 12.78 9.45 27.45
N GLU A 515 12.25 10.65 27.52
CA GLU A 515 10.81 10.92 27.58
C GLU A 515 10.05 10.48 26.30
N HIS A 516 10.76 10.37 25.17
CA HIS A 516 10.18 9.89 23.91
C HIS A 516 10.06 8.37 23.86
N CYS A 517 10.63 7.68 24.86
CA CYS A 517 10.63 6.22 24.99
C CYS A 517 9.57 5.74 26.00
N THR A 518 9.21 4.49 25.94
CA THR A 518 8.34 3.85 26.94
C THR A 518 9.04 3.67 28.27
N GLU A 519 8.27 3.58 29.35
CA GLU A 519 8.79 3.29 30.69
C GLU A 519 9.70 2.06 30.71
N GLY A 520 10.87 2.19 31.30
CA GLY A 520 11.89 1.14 31.37
C GLY A 520 12.82 1.05 30.18
N THR A 521 12.70 1.95 29.19
CA THR A 521 13.63 2.09 28.07
C THR A 521 14.23 3.49 28.04
N SER A 522 15.37 3.66 27.36
CA SER A 522 16.05 4.95 27.20
C SER A 522 16.43 5.16 25.73
N CYS A 523 16.54 6.43 25.34
CA CYS A 523 16.97 6.81 23.99
C CYS A 523 18.47 6.62 23.84
N GLN A 524 18.88 5.75 22.95
CA GLN A 524 20.27 5.38 22.71
C GLN A 524 20.60 5.38 21.23
N SER A 525 21.90 5.52 20.91
CA SER A 525 22.39 5.30 19.56
C SER A 525 22.22 3.83 19.15
N GLY A 526 22.01 3.59 17.86
CA GLY A 526 22.03 2.24 17.29
C GLY A 526 23.32 1.51 17.59
N LYS A 527 23.27 0.21 17.71
CA LYS A 527 24.46 -0.61 18.07
C LYS A 527 25.44 -0.81 16.94
N HIS A 528 24.95 -0.85 15.72
CA HIS A 528 25.76 -0.97 14.50
C HIS A 528 25.77 0.35 13.74
N PHE A 529 24.60 0.95 13.56
CA PHE A 529 24.48 2.25 12.93
C PHE A 529 24.30 3.35 13.99
N GLU A 530 25.42 3.92 14.43
CA GLU A 530 25.44 4.96 15.48
C GLU A 530 24.60 6.19 15.17
N GLY A 531 24.29 6.42 13.87
CA GLY A 531 23.43 7.51 13.42
C GLY A 531 21.94 7.27 13.67
N ALA A 532 21.51 6.11 14.16
CA ALA A 532 20.13 5.83 14.56
C ALA A 532 19.91 6.22 16.03
N ASN A 533 18.69 6.66 16.33
CA ASN A 533 18.20 6.89 17.69
C ASN A 533 17.07 5.90 17.97
N ILE A 534 17.25 5.05 18.95
CA ILE A 534 16.35 3.93 19.24
C ILE A 534 16.07 3.83 20.74
N CYS A 535 14.85 3.45 21.10
CA CYS A 535 14.47 3.20 22.50
C CYS A 535 14.78 1.74 22.89
N MET A 536 15.75 1.55 23.80
CA MET A 536 16.18 0.24 24.30
C MET A 536 16.21 0.16 25.82
#